data_24d7891a341274100fa444353d802f14
#
_entry.id   24d7891a341274100fa444353d802f14
#
_cell.length_a   1.000
_cell.length_b   1.000
_cell.length_c   1.000
_cell.angle_alpha   90.00
_cell.angle_beta   90.00
_cell.angle_gamma   90.00
#
_symmetry.space_group_name_H-M   'P 1'
#
loop_
_entity.id
_entity.type
_entity.pdbx_description
1 polymer ?
#
loop_
_entity_poly.entity_id
_entity_poly.type
_entity_poly.pdbx_seq_one_letter_code
_entity_poly.pdbx_strand_id
1 'polypeptide(L)' 'MLIEDKKELLIEYVNKYPNNWSLGTEIRKLMPSNDLVRKYPNDGELGQVFRKKIEDLQK' A
#
# COMPACT_ATOMS: atom_id res chain seq x y z
N MET A 1 -5.73 11.37 4.09
CA MET A 1 -4.73 11.34 3.00
C MET A 1 -5.22 10.40 1.91
N LEU A 2 -5.29 10.88 0.69
CA LEU A 2 -5.78 10.10 -0.45
C LEU A 2 -4.63 9.31 -1.07
N ILE A 3 -4.96 8.14 -1.63
CA ILE A 3 -3.97 7.30 -2.29
C ILE A 3 -3.34 8.04 -3.47
N GLU A 4 -4.13 8.81 -4.22
CA GLU A 4 -3.63 9.56 -5.36
C GLU A 4 -2.54 10.56 -4.99
N ASP A 5 -2.62 11.15 -3.81
CA ASP A 5 -1.63 12.11 -3.34
C ASP A 5 -0.26 11.45 -3.11
N LYS A 6 -0.24 10.15 -2.85
CA LYS A 6 0.98 9.40 -2.59
C LYS A 6 1.28 8.39 -3.68
N LYS A 7 0.67 8.54 -4.84
CA LYS A 7 0.77 7.55 -5.91
C LYS A 7 2.21 7.21 -6.27
N GLU A 8 3.03 8.23 -6.50
CA GLU A 8 4.43 8.00 -6.89
C GLU A 8 5.22 7.28 -5.82
N LEU A 9 5.02 7.69 -4.57
CA LEU A 9 5.69 7.06 -3.44
C LEU A 9 5.25 5.61 -3.28
N LEU A 10 3.96 5.36 -3.46
CA LEU A 10 3.42 4.01 -3.36
C LEU A 10 3.93 3.11 -4.50
N ILE A 11 4.11 3.66 -5.69
CA ILE A 11 4.71 2.93 -6.80
C ILE A 11 6.14 2.51 -6.44
N GLU A 12 6.90 3.41 -5.85
CA GLU A 12 8.26 3.09 -5.40
C GLU A 12 8.23 1.97 -4.35
N TYR A 13 7.29 2.04 -3.42
CA TYR A 13 7.16 1.01 -2.38
C TYR A 13 6.83 -0.35 -2.99
N VAL A 14 5.90 -0.39 -3.94
CA VAL A 14 5.53 -1.63 -4.60
C VAL A 14 6.75 -2.26 -5.28
N ASN A 15 7.57 -1.44 -5.93
CA ASN A 15 8.77 -1.93 -6.61
C ASN A 15 9.87 -2.34 -5.63
N LYS A 16 9.99 -1.61 -4.52
CA LYS A 16 11.04 -1.86 -3.53
C LYS A 16 10.75 -3.07 -2.65
N TYR A 17 9.47 -3.32 -2.38
CA TYR A 17 9.04 -4.39 -1.49
C TYR A 17 8.24 -5.44 -2.25
N PRO A 18 8.92 -6.44 -2.85
CA PRO A 18 8.20 -7.50 -3.59
C PRO A 18 7.37 -8.40 -2.69
N ASN A 19 7.72 -8.48 -1.41
CA ASN A 19 6.99 -9.28 -0.44
C ASN A 19 5.78 -8.46 0.07
N ASN A 20 4.57 -9.04 -0.06
CA ASN A 20 3.35 -8.34 0.34
C ASN A 20 3.34 -7.97 1.84
N TRP A 21 3.89 -8.82 2.67
CA TRP A 21 3.94 -8.56 4.10
C TRP A 21 4.78 -7.32 4.41
N SER A 22 5.98 -7.25 3.82
CA SER A 22 6.85 -6.09 3.99
C SER A 22 6.22 -4.83 3.44
N LEU A 23 5.58 -4.95 2.26
CA LEU A 23 4.89 -3.81 1.65
C LEU A 23 3.79 -3.29 2.57
N GLY A 24 2.96 -4.19 3.11
CA GLY A 24 1.88 -3.80 4.00
C GLY A 24 2.38 -3.11 5.26
N THR A 25 3.47 -3.63 5.83
CA THR A 25 4.06 -3.03 7.02
C THR A 25 4.52 -1.60 6.76
N GLU A 26 5.19 -1.36 5.63
CA GLU A 26 5.68 -0.02 5.30
C GLU A 26 4.55 0.94 4.96
N ILE A 27 3.51 0.46 4.27
CA ILE A 27 2.33 1.28 3.98
C ILE A 27 1.62 1.68 5.27
N ARG A 28 1.50 0.76 6.23
CA ARG A 28 0.88 1.04 7.51
C ARG A 28 1.63 2.15 8.25
N LYS A 29 2.95 2.13 8.18
CA LYS A 29 3.77 3.19 8.80
C LYS A 29 3.58 4.52 8.08
N LEU A 30 3.45 4.48 6.76
CA LEU A 30 3.31 5.69 5.95
C LEU A 30 1.95 6.35 6.14
N MET A 31 0.89 5.55 6.18
CA MET A 31 -0.49 6.07 6.20
C MET A 31 -1.33 5.34 7.27
N PRO A 32 -1.00 5.52 8.57
CA PRO A 32 -1.69 4.77 9.63
C PRO A 32 -3.18 5.09 9.73
N SER A 33 -3.62 6.25 9.25
CA SER A 33 -5.02 6.66 9.32
C SER A 33 -5.81 6.36 8.06
N ASN A 34 -5.17 5.74 7.05
CA ASN A 34 -5.85 5.41 5.80
C ASN A 34 -6.93 4.35 6.05
N ASP A 35 -8.08 4.50 5.40
CA ASP A 35 -9.22 3.60 5.59
C ASP A 35 -8.86 2.16 5.23
N LEU A 36 -8.11 1.93 4.15
CA LEU A 36 -7.71 0.59 3.75
C LEU A 36 -6.76 -0.02 4.78
N VAL A 37 -5.87 0.77 5.33
CA VAL A 37 -4.95 0.32 6.37
C VAL A 37 -5.72 -0.16 7.59
N ARG A 38 -6.75 0.59 7.98
CA ARG A 38 -7.58 0.23 9.14
C ARG A 38 -8.45 -0.98 8.85
N LYS A 39 -8.88 -1.13 7.60
CA LYS A 39 -9.74 -2.24 7.19
C LYS A 39 -9.01 -3.58 7.17
N TYR A 40 -7.72 -3.57 6.85
CA TYR A 40 -6.91 -4.78 6.71
C TYR A 40 -5.85 -4.82 7.80
N PRO A 41 -6.13 -5.44 8.96
CA PRO A 41 -5.14 -5.54 10.03
C PRO A 41 -3.97 -6.47 9.71
N ASN A 42 -4.14 -7.39 8.76
CA ASN A 42 -3.09 -8.29 8.34
C ASN A 42 -2.19 -7.61 7.32
N ASP A 43 -0.90 -7.50 7.61
CA ASP A 43 0.03 -6.79 6.73
C ASP A 43 0.17 -7.43 5.37
N GLY A 44 0.12 -8.76 5.29
CA GLY A 44 0.18 -9.46 4.01
C GLY A 44 -1.01 -9.13 3.11
N GLU A 45 -2.21 -9.12 3.69
CA GLU A 45 -3.41 -8.75 2.94
C GLU A 45 -3.36 -7.28 2.55
N LEU A 46 -2.92 -6.43 3.47
CA LEU A 46 -2.81 -5.00 3.20
C LEU A 46 -1.88 -4.75 2.01
N GLY A 47 -0.72 -5.39 2.01
CA GLY A 47 0.24 -5.26 0.92
C GLY A 47 -0.34 -5.71 -0.40
N GLN A 48 -1.05 -6.84 -0.40
CA GLN A 48 -1.67 -7.37 -1.60
C GLN A 48 -2.73 -6.41 -2.16
N VAL A 49 -3.57 -5.87 -1.30
CA VAL A 49 -4.62 -4.93 -1.70
C VAL A 49 -4.01 -3.66 -2.28
N PHE A 50 -3.01 -3.10 -1.62
CA PHE A 50 -2.36 -1.90 -2.11
C PHE A 50 -1.62 -2.13 -3.42
N ARG A 51 -0.95 -3.28 -3.56
CA ARG A 51 -0.26 -3.62 -4.80
C ARG A 51 -1.24 -3.62 -5.98
N LYS A 52 -2.38 -4.26 -5.80
CA LYS A 52 -3.41 -4.31 -6.83
C LYS A 52 -3.97 -2.92 -7.12
N LYS A 53 -4.21 -2.13 -6.06
CA LYS A 53 -4.73 -0.77 -6.20
C LYS A 53 -3.77 0.10 -7.00
N ILE A 54 -2.48 0.01 -6.70
CA ILE A 54 -1.47 0.79 -7.39
C ILE A 54 -1.34 0.35 -8.86
N GLU A 55 -1.40 -0.96 -9.11
CA GLU A 55 -1.39 -1.47 -10.49
C GLU A 55 -2.56 -0.89 -11.30
N ASP A 56 -3.74 -0.85 -10.69
CA ASP A 56 -4.92 -0.28 -11.34
C ASP A 56 -4.76 1.20 -11.64
N LEU A 57 -4.09 1.93 -10.74
CA LEU A 57 -3.86 3.36 -10.94
C LEU A 57 -2.83 3.65 -12.04
N GLN A 58 -2.00 2.67 -12.38
CA GLN A 58 -1.00 2.83 -13.43
C GLN A 58 -1.53 2.56 -14.82
N LYS A 59 -2.74 2.05 -14.94
CA LYS A 59 -3.35 1.73 -16.24
C LYS A 59 -3.94 2.96 -16.92
#